data_fb8ccdc4433da448b135de1fb12e60e6
#
_entry.id   fb8ccdc4433da448b135de1fb12e60e6
#
_cell.length_a   1.000
_cell.length_b   1.000
_cell.length_c   1.000
_cell.angle_alpha   90.00
_cell.angle_beta   90.00
_cell.angle_gamma   90.00
#
_symmetry.space_group_name_H-M   'P 1'
#
loop_
_entity.id
_entity.type
_entity.pdbx_description
1 polymer ?
#
loop_
_entity_poly.entity_id
_entity_poly.type
_entity_poly.pdbx_seq_one_letter_code
_entity_poly.pdbx_strand_id
1 'polypeptide(L)'
;ATVGHYDLGLINKNKNLIQDLKNHKFDIVYLVGQDNLNFEKKDEFIIYQGSHGDNGAELADIILPGSAYTEQDGYFTNLEGKMQKAYKASYPPGESKEDWLIINEIAEYMNNRKLFNDKDELESSMINYLNLQKEKSYEEKIKENNELNEFHNETLKIKMKDYYFSNVIAKSSKTMIECNNSKLNLKSTGTEG
;
A
#
# COMPACT_ATOMS: atom_id res chain seq x y z
N ALA A 1 2.15 -2.67 -6.03
CA ALA A 1 1.46 -1.40 -5.67
C ALA A 1 2.32 -0.17 -5.92
N THR A 2 3.64 -0.19 -5.68
CA THR A 2 4.49 1.02 -5.77
C THR A 2 4.45 1.69 -7.14
N VAL A 3 4.48 0.94 -8.24
CA VAL A 3 4.42 1.51 -9.61
C VAL A 3 3.08 2.21 -9.84
N GLY A 4 1.96 1.59 -9.49
CA GLY A 4 0.64 2.21 -9.62
C GLY A 4 0.50 3.48 -8.78
N HIS A 5 1.05 3.51 -7.56
CA HIS A 5 1.08 4.73 -6.73
C HIS A 5 1.92 5.83 -7.38
N TYR A 6 3.05 5.47 -8.00
CA TYR A 6 3.87 6.43 -8.74
C TYR A 6 3.11 7.01 -9.93
N ASP A 7 2.46 6.17 -10.72
CA ASP A 7 1.68 6.59 -11.88
C ASP A 7 0.51 7.51 -11.49
N LEU A 8 -0.09 7.27 -10.33
CA LEU A 8 -1.16 8.12 -9.76
C LEU A 8 -0.63 9.37 -9.04
N GLY A 9 0.68 9.60 -9.00
CA GLY A 9 1.27 10.74 -8.31
C GLY A 9 1.12 10.73 -6.79
N LEU A 10 0.82 9.55 -6.20
CA LEU A 10 0.62 9.38 -4.75
C LEU A 10 1.93 9.24 -3.98
N ILE A 11 3.06 9.11 -4.67
CA ILE A 11 4.37 9.03 -4.01
C ILE A 11 4.80 10.43 -3.61
N ASN A 12 4.92 10.65 -2.32
CA ASN A 12 5.39 11.90 -1.79
C ASN A 12 6.87 12.13 -2.16
N LYS A 13 7.18 13.28 -2.72
CA LYS A 13 8.56 13.73 -2.99
C LYS A 13 9.34 14.05 -1.71
N ASN A 14 8.68 14.16 -0.55
CA ASN A 14 9.34 14.35 0.74
C ASN A 14 10.09 13.09 1.16
N LYS A 15 11.39 13.08 0.97
CA LYS A 15 12.28 11.98 1.36
C LYS A 15 12.29 11.71 2.89
N ASN A 16 11.78 12.63 3.68
CA ASN A 16 11.80 12.58 5.14
C ASN A 16 10.47 12.15 5.77
N LEU A 17 9.45 11.78 4.97
CA LEU A 17 8.10 11.47 5.48
C LEU A 17 8.11 10.47 6.66
N ILE A 18 8.86 9.37 6.52
CA ILE A 18 8.96 8.35 7.58
C ILE A 18 9.69 8.90 8.82
N GLN A 19 10.69 9.74 8.63
CA GLN A 19 11.40 10.38 9.75
C GLN A 19 10.51 11.42 10.45
N ASP A 20 9.71 12.16 9.68
CA ASP A 20 8.76 13.14 10.21
C ASP A 20 7.64 12.43 11.00
N LEU A 21 7.18 11.27 10.54
CA LEU A 21 6.26 10.43 11.30
C LEU A 21 6.88 9.97 12.63
N LYS A 22 8.10 9.45 12.59
CA LYS A 22 8.82 9.02 13.81
C LYS A 22 9.13 10.17 14.78
N ASN A 23 9.22 11.38 14.27
CA ASN A 23 9.44 12.60 15.06
C ASN A 23 8.12 13.27 15.50
N HIS A 24 6.97 12.59 15.33
CA HIS A 24 5.64 13.04 15.78
C HIS A 24 5.24 14.42 15.24
N LYS A 25 5.48 14.66 13.94
CA LYS A 25 5.17 15.95 13.30
C LYS A 25 3.77 16.04 12.72
N PHE A 26 2.94 15.01 12.90
CA PHE A 26 1.59 14.93 12.36
C PHE A 26 0.57 14.81 13.49
N ASP A 27 -0.49 15.59 13.42
CA ASP A 27 -1.61 15.50 14.38
C ASP A 27 -2.53 14.32 14.03
N ILE A 28 -2.68 14.02 12.73
CA ILE A 28 -3.51 12.93 12.22
C ILE A 28 -2.69 12.07 11.27
N VAL A 29 -2.77 10.76 11.45
CA VAL A 29 -2.12 9.77 10.58
C VAL A 29 -3.18 8.80 10.06
N TYR A 30 -3.34 8.72 8.74
CA TYR A 30 -4.24 7.79 8.09
C TYR A 30 -3.47 6.68 7.39
N LEU A 31 -3.53 5.48 7.94
CA LEU A 31 -2.85 4.29 7.44
C LEU A 31 -3.81 3.47 6.57
N VAL A 32 -3.57 3.42 5.27
CA VAL A 32 -4.36 2.63 4.33
C VAL A 32 -3.60 1.38 3.93
N GLY A 33 -4.00 0.23 4.46
CA GLY A 33 -3.37 -1.06 4.23
C GLY A 33 -1.91 -1.13 4.67
N GLN A 34 -1.49 -0.28 5.61
CA GLN A 34 -0.09 -0.17 6.01
C GLN A 34 0.14 -0.70 7.41
N ASP A 35 0.66 -1.92 7.50
CA ASP A 35 0.93 -2.66 8.74
C ASP A 35 2.41 -2.76 9.11
N ASN A 36 3.33 -2.35 8.22
CA ASN A 36 4.76 -2.58 8.41
C ASN A 36 5.52 -1.36 8.95
N LEU A 37 4.80 -0.30 9.31
CA LEU A 37 5.42 0.87 9.93
C LEU A 37 5.69 0.58 11.41
N ASN A 38 6.95 0.73 11.80
CA ASN A 38 7.36 0.63 13.19
C ASN A 38 7.68 2.03 13.71
N PHE A 39 6.75 2.62 14.46
CA PHE A 39 6.91 3.87 15.18
C PHE A 39 6.12 3.81 16.49
N GLU A 40 6.56 4.57 17.47
CA GLU A 40 5.87 4.72 18.74
C GLU A 40 4.77 5.79 18.61
N LYS A 41 3.53 5.47 19.00
CA LYS A 41 2.44 6.43 19.05
C LYS A 41 2.59 7.34 20.27
N LYS A 42 2.32 8.62 20.11
CA LYS A 42 2.18 9.60 21.19
C LYS A 42 0.81 10.26 21.13
N ASP A 43 0.78 11.52 20.69
CA ASP A 43 -0.45 12.33 20.69
C ASP A 43 -1.18 12.31 19.34
N GLU A 44 -0.63 11.65 18.33
CA GLU A 44 -1.23 11.54 17.00
C GLU A 44 -2.57 10.78 17.07
N PHE A 45 -3.57 11.29 16.36
CA PHE A 45 -4.79 10.55 16.10
C PHE A 45 -4.61 9.64 14.91
N ILE A 46 -4.68 8.33 15.11
CA ILE A 46 -4.37 7.32 14.08
C ILE A 46 -5.65 6.66 13.60
N ILE A 47 -5.88 6.73 12.29
CA ILE A 47 -6.94 6.01 11.59
C ILE A 47 -6.29 4.88 10.80
N TYR A 48 -6.75 3.65 10.99
CA TYR A 48 -6.33 2.50 10.21
C TYR A 48 -7.46 1.99 9.33
N GLN A 49 -7.19 1.83 8.05
CA GLN A 49 -8.09 1.18 7.09
C GLN A 49 -7.37 -0.03 6.50
N GLY A 50 -7.97 -1.20 6.63
CA GLY A 50 -7.39 -2.42 6.08
C GLY A 50 -8.22 -3.66 6.37
N SER A 51 -7.85 -4.76 5.73
CA SER A 51 -8.58 -6.04 5.82
C SER A 51 -8.07 -6.94 6.96
N HIS A 52 -6.84 -6.75 7.39
CA HIS A 52 -6.21 -7.53 8.45
C HIS A 52 -5.46 -6.57 9.37
N GLY A 53 -5.58 -6.80 10.66
CA GLY A 53 -4.87 -6.00 11.66
C GLY A 53 -3.51 -6.60 12.01
N ASP A 54 -2.54 -5.71 12.16
CA ASP A 54 -1.22 -5.97 12.71
C ASP A 54 -0.80 -4.67 13.43
N ASN A 55 0.46 -4.27 13.41
CA ASN A 55 0.96 -3.08 14.10
C ASN A 55 0.15 -1.80 13.81
N GLY A 56 -0.31 -1.62 12.56
CA GLY A 56 -1.12 -0.45 12.20
C GLY A 56 -2.46 -0.40 12.94
N ALA A 57 -3.14 -1.54 13.06
CA ALA A 57 -4.40 -1.65 13.77
C ALA A 57 -4.22 -1.51 15.30
N GLU A 58 -3.12 -2.04 15.86
CA GLU A 58 -2.82 -1.93 17.30
C GLU A 58 -2.61 -0.48 17.75
N LEU A 59 -2.04 0.35 16.86
CA LEU A 59 -1.80 1.77 17.15
C LEU A 59 -3.01 2.66 16.90
N ALA A 60 -4.03 2.18 16.19
CA ALA A 60 -5.14 3.00 15.70
C ALA A 60 -6.11 3.40 16.81
N ASP A 61 -6.61 4.65 16.75
CA ASP A 61 -7.74 5.13 17.54
C ASP A 61 -9.07 4.73 16.90
N ILE A 62 -9.09 4.66 15.55
CA ILE A 62 -10.24 4.20 14.75
C ILE A 62 -9.76 3.18 13.73
N ILE A 63 -10.50 2.07 13.64
CA ILE A 63 -10.31 1.06 12.59
C ILE A 63 -11.50 1.10 11.64
N LEU A 64 -11.21 1.28 10.35
CA LEU A 64 -12.17 1.21 9.27
C LEU A 64 -11.97 -0.12 8.53
N PRO A 65 -12.91 -1.07 8.62
CA PRO A 65 -12.74 -2.39 8.04
C PRO A 65 -12.81 -2.33 6.52
N GLY A 66 -11.65 -2.44 5.87
CA GLY A 66 -11.51 -2.54 4.42
C GLY A 66 -11.57 -3.97 3.94
N SER A 67 -11.85 -4.18 2.64
CA SER A 67 -11.83 -5.49 2.02
C SER A 67 -10.44 -5.95 1.63
N ALA A 68 -10.22 -7.27 1.61
CA ALA A 68 -9.00 -7.83 1.05
C ALA A 68 -8.97 -7.67 -0.48
N TYR A 69 -7.79 -7.77 -1.08
CA TYR A 69 -7.63 -7.61 -2.53
C TYR A 69 -8.40 -8.68 -3.34
N THR A 70 -8.77 -9.80 -2.72
CA THR A 70 -9.62 -10.85 -3.31
C THR A 70 -11.12 -10.58 -3.19
N GLU A 71 -11.50 -9.57 -2.42
CA GLU A 71 -12.88 -9.22 -2.10
C GLU A 71 -13.32 -7.92 -2.76
N GLN A 72 -12.46 -7.31 -3.55
CA GLN A 72 -12.74 -6.09 -4.30
C GLN A 72 -12.17 -6.16 -5.72
N ASP A 73 -12.84 -5.50 -6.66
CA ASP A 73 -12.27 -5.27 -7.97
C ASP A 73 -11.24 -4.16 -7.89
N GLY A 74 -10.16 -4.26 -8.67
CA GLY A 74 -9.15 -3.22 -8.68
C GLY A 74 -8.19 -3.35 -9.85
N TYR A 75 -7.32 -2.35 -9.98
CA TYR A 75 -6.26 -2.35 -10.97
C TYR A 75 -4.91 -2.53 -10.29
N PHE A 76 -4.11 -3.41 -10.85
CA PHE A 76 -2.76 -3.69 -10.39
C PHE A 76 -1.76 -3.38 -11.48
N THR A 77 -0.72 -2.63 -11.14
CA THR A 77 0.37 -2.32 -12.06
C THR A 77 1.60 -3.11 -11.65
N ASN A 78 2.17 -3.89 -12.58
CA ASN A 78 3.38 -4.66 -12.35
C ASN A 78 4.65 -3.77 -12.44
N LEU A 79 5.83 -4.37 -12.25
CA LEU A 79 7.10 -3.64 -12.30
C LEU A 79 7.43 -3.07 -13.70
N GLU A 80 6.86 -3.65 -14.74
CA GLU A 80 7.02 -3.17 -16.13
C GLU A 80 6.07 -2.02 -16.47
N GLY A 81 5.22 -1.60 -15.53
CA GLY A 81 4.20 -0.57 -15.75
C GLY A 81 2.92 -1.07 -16.43
N LYS A 82 2.75 -2.40 -16.57
CA LYS A 82 1.54 -2.98 -17.16
C LYS A 82 0.41 -2.99 -16.13
N MET A 83 -0.63 -2.22 -16.39
CA MET A 83 -1.85 -2.19 -15.60
C MET A 83 -2.80 -3.32 -16.03
N GLN A 84 -3.33 -4.05 -15.05
CA GLN A 84 -4.24 -5.16 -15.26
C GLN A 84 -5.42 -5.06 -14.27
N LYS A 85 -6.64 -5.29 -14.75
CA LYS A 85 -7.83 -5.37 -13.91
C LYS A 85 -7.90 -6.74 -13.27
N ALA A 86 -8.09 -6.77 -11.95
CA ALA A 86 -8.42 -7.97 -11.20
C ALA A 86 -9.86 -7.87 -10.73
N TYR A 87 -10.57 -8.99 -10.81
CA TYR A 87 -11.94 -9.10 -10.35
C TYR A 87 -11.99 -9.77 -8.99
N LYS A 88 -12.94 -9.37 -8.17
CA LYS A 88 -13.15 -10.01 -6.86
C LYS A 88 -13.53 -11.48 -7.02
N ALA A 89 -12.96 -12.30 -6.17
CA ALA A 89 -13.26 -13.72 -6.07
C ALA A 89 -14.28 -14.05 -4.97
N SER A 90 -14.47 -13.12 -4.02
CA SER A 90 -15.37 -13.26 -2.88
C SER A 90 -15.97 -11.91 -2.51
N TYR A 91 -16.85 -11.90 -1.55
CA TYR A 91 -17.43 -10.68 -1.00
C TYR A 91 -16.77 -10.34 0.33
N PRO A 92 -16.66 -9.04 0.66
CA PRO A 92 -16.16 -8.61 1.97
C PRO A 92 -16.99 -9.20 3.11
N PRO A 93 -16.37 -9.72 4.18
CA PRO A 93 -17.09 -10.28 5.32
C PRO A 93 -17.61 -9.19 6.26
N GLY A 94 -18.76 -9.46 6.89
CA GLY A 94 -19.32 -8.58 7.91
C GLY A 94 -19.60 -7.17 7.42
N GLU A 95 -19.05 -6.19 8.09
CA GLU A 95 -19.21 -4.76 7.79
C GLU A 95 -18.06 -4.19 6.92
N SER A 96 -17.13 -5.04 6.49
CA SER A 96 -16.03 -4.55 5.66
C SER A 96 -16.50 -4.09 4.28
N LYS A 97 -15.90 -3.02 3.79
CA LYS A 97 -16.26 -2.36 2.53
C LYS A 97 -15.05 -2.26 1.61
N GLU A 98 -15.30 -2.14 0.31
CA GLU A 98 -14.26 -1.80 -0.65
C GLU A 98 -13.62 -0.44 -0.27
N ASP A 99 -12.31 -0.32 -0.38
CA ASP A 99 -11.57 0.85 0.11
C ASP A 99 -12.10 2.19 -0.43
N TRP A 100 -12.48 2.22 -1.70
CA TRP A 100 -13.02 3.42 -2.32
C TRP A 100 -14.36 3.86 -1.73
N LEU A 101 -15.21 2.92 -1.29
CA LEU A 101 -16.48 3.23 -0.63
C LEU A 101 -16.24 3.92 0.72
N ILE A 102 -15.28 3.42 1.50
CA ILE A 102 -14.92 4.03 2.79
C ILE A 102 -14.46 5.47 2.58
N ILE A 103 -13.57 5.70 1.61
CA ILE A 103 -13.07 7.05 1.29
C ILE A 103 -14.20 7.95 0.80
N ASN A 104 -15.11 7.41 -0.02
CA ASN A 104 -16.24 8.15 -0.56
C ASN A 104 -17.24 8.56 0.54
N GLU A 105 -17.51 7.68 1.52
CA GLU A 105 -18.33 7.97 2.69
C GLU A 105 -17.67 9.04 3.57
N ILE A 106 -16.37 8.94 3.86
CA ILE A 106 -15.63 9.96 4.60
C ILE A 106 -15.78 11.33 3.91
N ALA A 107 -15.60 11.37 2.59
CA ALA A 107 -15.72 12.60 1.83
C ALA A 107 -17.16 13.17 1.86
N GLU A 108 -18.16 12.31 1.83
CA GLU A 108 -19.57 12.70 1.96
C GLU A 108 -19.84 13.32 3.34
N TYR A 109 -19.32 12.72 4.42
CA TYR A 109 -19.43 13.29 5.77
C TYR A 109 -18.74 14.65 5.91
N MET A 110 -17.54 14.80 5.32
CA MET A 110 -16.77 16.04 5.44
C MET A 110 -17.31 17.19 4.59
N ASN A 111 -17.81 16.88 3.39
CA ASN A 111 -18.12 17.89 2.37
C ASN A 111 -19.59 17.89 1.94
N ASN A 112 -20.47 17.08 2.55
CA ASN A 112 -21.84 16.82 2.13
C ASN A 112 -21.98 16.41 0.65
N ARG A 113 -20.94 15.80 0.09
CA ARG A 113 -20.88 15.40 -1.31
C ARG A 113 -20.01 14.16 -1.49
N LYS A 114 -20.53 13.18 -2.22
CA LYS A 114 -19.73 12.03 -2.69
C LYS A 114 -18.68 12.48 -3.71
N LEU A 115 -17.54 11.81 -3.70
CA LEU A 115 -16.50 12.00 -4.72
C LEU A 115 -16.92 11.36 -6.05
N PHE A 116 -17.49 10.14 -5.97
CA PHE A 116 -17.96 9.37 -7.11
C PHE A 116 -19.32 8.76 -6.78
N ASN A 117 -20.22 8.72 -7.78
CA ASN A 117 -21.54 8.13 -7.63
C ASN A 117 -21.49 6.60 -7.65
N ASP A 118 -20.59 6.07 -8.49
CA ASP A 118 -20.39 4.63 -8.67
C ASP A 118 -18.94 4.31 -9.04
N LYS A 119 -18.66 3.03 -9.19
CA LYS A 119 -17.32 2.52 -9.50
C LYS A 119 -16.89 2.81 -10.94
N ASP A 120 -17.81 2.87 -11.86
CA ASP A 120 -17.52 3.15 -13.27
C ASP A 120 -17.05 4.60 -13.44
N GLU A 121 -17.64 5.53 -12.70
CA GLU A 121 -17.20 6.92 -12.64
C GLU A 121 -15.78 7.04 -12.03
N LEU A 122 -15.52 6.32 -10.95
CA LEU A 122 -14.18 6.26 -10.35
C LEU A 122 -13.15 5.70 -11.33
N GLU A 123 -13.43 4.56 -11.97
CA GLU A 123 -12.53 3.92 -12.93
C GLU A 123 -12.26 4.83 -14.14
N SER A 124 -13.29 5.46 -14.67
CA SER A 124 -13.18 6.40 -15.80
C SER A 124 -12.32 7.60 -15.42
N SER A 125 -12.52 8.17 -14.24
CA SER A 125 -11.72 9.28 -13.71
C SER A 125 -10.27 8.89 -13.52
N MET A 126 -10.01 7.71 -12.98
CA MET A 126 -8.66 7.18 -12.79
C MET A 126 -7.93 6.99 -14.13
N ILE A 127 -8.60 6.40 -15.13
CA ILE A 127 -8.01 6.17 -16.46
C ILE A 127 -7.70 7.51 -17.14
N ASN A 128 -8.60 8.46 -17.08
CA ASN A 128 -8.38 9.79 -17.63
C ASN A 128 -7.19 10.49 -16.97
N TYR A 129 -7.09 10.41 -15.64
CA TYR A 129 -5.96 10.97 -14.90
C TYR A 129 -4.63 10.31 -15.31
N LEU A 130 -4.58 8.98 -15.41
CA LEU A 130 -3.37 8.25 -15.83
C LEU A 130 -2.92 8.60 -17.23
N ASN A 131 -3.84 8.79 -18.17
CA ASN A 131 -3.52 9.21 -19.53
C ASN A 131 -2.90 10.62 -19.56
N LEU A 132 -3.47 11.55 -18.81
CA LEU A 132 -2.92 12.91 -18.66
C LEU A 132 -1.52 12.91 -18.01
N GLN A 133 -1.28 12.04 -17.02
CA GLN A 133 0.05 11.93 -16.39
C GLN A 133 1.09 11.32 -17.34
N LYS A 134 0.71 10.34 -18.14
CA LYS A 134 1.62 9.73 -19.14
C LYS A 134 2.08 10.76 -20.17
N GLU A 135 1.19 11.60 -20.67
CA GLU A 135 1.53 12.68 -21.61
C GLU A 135 2.54 13.65 -20.98
N LYS A 136 2.28 14.12 -19.75
CA LYS A 136 3.17 15.03 -19.03
C LYS A 136 4.53 14.40 -18.70
N SER A 137 4.54 13.14 -18.26
CA SER A 137 5.80 12.44 -17.89
C SER A 137 6.70 12.19 -19.09
N TYR A 138 6.15 12.09 -20.30
CA TYR A 138 6.93 11.94 -21.51
C TYR A 138 7.69 13.23 -21.85
N GLU A 139 7.05 14.37 -21.68
CA GLU A 139 7.69 15.68 -21.90
C GLU A 139 8.77 16.00 -20.85
N GLU A 140 8.54 15.63 -19.58
CA GLU A 140 9.52 15.83 -18.50
C GLU A 140 10.74 14.93 -18.65
N LYS A 141 10.57 13.65 -19.00
CA LYS A 141 11.67 12.68 -19.22
C LYS A 141 12.64 13.11 -20.33
N ILE A 142 12.15 13.81 -21.34
CA ILE A 142 13.01 14.36 -22.41
C ILE A 142 13.92 15.48 -21.87
N LYS A 143 13.46 16.21 -20.84
CA LYS A 143 14.23 17.31 -20.21
C LYS A 143 15.25 16.84 -19.17
N GLU A 144 14.97 15.76 -18.45
CA GLU A 144 15.81 15.24 -17.35
C GLU A 144 16.99 14.36 -17.81
N ASN A 145 17.00 13.90 -19.04
CA ASN A 145 18.02 12.95 -19.55
C ASN A 145 19.41 13.57 -19.80
N ASN A 146 19.67 14.78 -19.35
CA ASN A 146 20.97 15.44 -19.53
C ASN A 146 21.90 15.40 -18.31
N GLU A 147 21.49 14.80 -17.20
CA GLU A 147 22.37 14.59 -16.06
C GLU A 147 22.85 13.12 -16.04
N LEU A 148 24.10 12.93 -16.44
CA LEU A 148 24.82 11.67 -16.26
C LEU A 148 24.99 11.45 -14.76
N ASN A 149 24.17 10.58 -14.17
CA ASN A 149 24.40 10.10 -12.81
C ASN A 149 25.73 9.34 -12.76
N GLU A 150 26.58 9.66 -11.80
CA GLU A 150 27.82 8.94 -11.56
C GLU A 150 27.52 7.47 -11.25
N PHE A 151 28.30 6.57 -11.87
CA PHE A 151 28.17 5.13 -11.65
C PHE A 151 28.73 4.80 -10.25
N HIS A 152 27.85 4.42 -9.33
CA HIS A 152 28.30 3.96 -8.01
C HIS A 152 28.74 2.50 -8.08
N ASN A 153 29.98 2.24 -7.71
CA ASN A 153 30.61 0.92 -7.71
C ASN A 153 30.31 0.15 -6.39
N GLU A 154 29.08 0.26 -5.89
CA GLU A 154 28.67 -0.40 -4.65
C GLU A 154 28.04 -1.77 -4.93
N THR A 155 28.34 -2.74 -4.07
CA THR A 155 27.72 -4.07 -4.15
C THR A 155 26.24 -3.98 -3.77
N LEU A 156 25.36 -4.35 -4.70
CA LEU A 156 23.92 -4.42 -4.46
C LEU A 156 23.61 -5.48 -3.39
N LYS A 157 23.22 -5.05 -2.20
CA LYS A 157 22.71 -5.92 -1.14
C LYS A 157 21.22 -6.13 -1.32
N ILE A 158 20.83 -7.25 -1.90
CA ILE A 158 19.42 -7.62 -2.04
C ILE A 158 18.96 -8.20 -0.69
N LYS A 159 18.09 -7.47 0.02
CA LYS A 159 17.31 -8.03 1.13
C LYS A 159 16.14 -8.81 0.54
N MET A 160 16.21 -10.13 0.53
CA MET A 160 15.04 -10.95 0.20
C MET A 160 13.99 -10.77 1.29
N LYS A 161 12.76 -10.42 0.86
CA LYS A 161 11.60 -10.43 1.75
C LYS A 161 11.32 -11.86 2.19
N ASP A 162 10.74 -12.01 3.38
CA ASP A 162 10.31 -13.30 3.85
C ASP A 162 9.29 -13.90 2.86
N TYR A 163 9.59 -15.09 2.36
CA TYR A 163 8.76 -15.78 1.38
C TYR A 163 7.37 -16.12 1.94
N TYR A 164 7.31 -16.50 3.21
CA TYR A 164 6.07 -16.93 3.86
C TYR A 164 5.16 -15.76 4.24
N PHE A 165 5.72 -14.57 4.45
CA PHE A 165 5.00 -13.38 4.88
C PHE A 165 4.98 -12.27 3.83
N SER A 166 4.79 -12.67 2.57
CA SER A 166 4.84 -11.76 1.42
C SER A 166 3.66 -10.78 1.36
N ASN A 167 2.54 -11.09 1.99
CA ASN A 167 1.33 -10.25 2.04
C ASN A 167 0.54 -10.51 3.33
N VAL A 168 -0.47 -9.67 3.60
CA VAL A 168 -1.26 -9.72 4.85
C VAL A 168 -2.03 -11.03 5.01
N ILE A 169 -2.53 -11.62 3.93
CA ILE A 169 -3.25 -12.91 3.97
C ILE A 169 -2.29 -14.03 4.35
N ALA A 170 -1.10 -14.06 3.74
CA ALA A 170 -0.07 -15.05 4.07
C ALA A 170 0.38 -14.93 5.53
N LYS A 171 0.58 -13.71 6.04
CA LYS A 171 0.91 -13.45 7.45
C LYS A 171 -0.15 -13.98 8.42
N SER A 172 -1.42 -13.91 8.05
CA SER A 172 -2.56 -14.35 8.88
C SER A 172 -2.84 -15.86 8.76
N SER A 173 -2.20 -16.56 7.83
CA SER A 173 -2.38 -18.00 7.61
C SER A 173 -1.60 -18.81 8.63
N LYS A 174 -2.29 -19.66 9.39
CA LYS A 174 -1.67 -20.60 10.34
C LYS A 174 -0.62 -21.49 9.67
N THR A 175 -0.93 -22.04 8.50
CA THR A 175 -0.01 -22.87 7.72
C THR A 175 1.27 -22.14 7.34
N MET A 176 1.15 -20.88 6.88
CA MET A 176 2.33 -20.09 6.52
C MET A 176 3.19 -19.73 7.75
N ILE A 177 2.55 -19.48 8.89
CA ILE A 177 3.25 -19.28 10.18
C ILE A 177 4.01 -20.55 10.59
N GLU A 178 3.37 -21.71 10.52
CA GLU A 178 3.99 -23.00 10.82
C GLU A 178 5.17 -23.30 9.90
N CYS A 179 5.05 -23.06 8.60
CA CYS A 179 6.14 -23.20 7.63
C CYS A 179 7.33 -22.27 7.95
N ASN A 180 7.06 -21.03 8.30
CA ASN A 180 8.12 -20.09 8.67
C ASN A 180 8.85 -20.52 9.95
N ASN A 181 8.10 -20.96 10.96
CA ASN A 181 8.68 -21.47 12.22
C ASN A 181 9.52 -22.73 11.99
N SER A 182 9.07 -23.66 11.15
CA SER A 182 9.83 -24.83 10.77
C SER A 182 11.16 -24.50 10.10
N LYS A 183 11.15 -23.51 9.21
CA LYS A 183 12.38 -23.00 8.57
C LYS A 183 13.36 -22.40 9.58
N LEU A 184 12.87 -21.67 10.56
CA LEU A 184 13.71 -21.11 11.63
C LEU A 184 14.33 -22.21 12.51
N ASN A 185 13.55 -23.24 12.81
CA ASN A 185 14.02 -24.39 13.58
C ASN A 185 15.08 -25.21 12.83
N LEU A 186 14.94 -25.39 11.52
CA LEU A 186 15.95 -26.05 10.68
C LEU A 186 17.28 -25.32 10.68
N LYS A 187 17.28 -23.99 10.71
CA LYS A 187 18.51 -23.19 10.85
C LYS A 187 19.20 -23.39 12.21
N SER A 188 18.44 -23.69 13.26
CA SER A 188 18.99 -23.92 14.60
C SER A 188 19.60 -25.31 14.77
N THR A 189 19.29 -26.26 13.90
CA THR A 189 19.79 -27.66 13.99
C THR A 189 21.13 -27.90 13.27
N GLY A 190 21.73 -26.85 12.67
CA GLY A 190 23.08 -26.97 12.09
C GLY A 190 23.17 -27.82 10.81
N THR A 191 22.07 -28.25 10.25
CA THR A 191 22.01 -28.92 8.95
C THR A 191 21.98 -27.89 7.83
N GLU A 192 23.09 -27.24 7.58
CA GLU A 192 23.32 -26.50 6.35
C GLU A 192 23.68 -27.54 5.26
N GLY A 193 22.75 -27.75 4.35
CA GLY A 193 23.01 -28.44 3.08
C GLY A 193 23.29 -27.41 2.00
#